data_a4cb377cb29127ef51195f2f60c41d38
#
_entry.id   a4cb377cb29127ef51195f2f60c41d38
#
_cell.length_a   1.000
_cell.length_b   1.000
_cell.length_c   1.000
_cell.angle_alpha   90.00
_cell.angle_beta   90.00
_cell.angle_gamma   90.00
#
_symmetry.space_group_name_H-M   'P 1'
#
loop_
_entity.id
_entity.type
_entity.pdbx_description
1 polymer ?
#
loop_
_entity_poly.entity_id
_entity_poly.type
_entity_poly.pdbx_seq_one_letter_code
_entity_poly.pdbx_strand_id
1 'polypeptide(L)'
;MTDSTAARHPRDEPATRRIVVVVGAGIAGLAAAHELARDRRVEVVVLEGSPRTGGKLLRGEVAGVCTDLGAESVLARRPEGLMLIDDLGLAADVVAPQTLRAGVWSRGAIRPLPAGHVMGVPTNLRALAASGVVSPRAVIRAALDRVLPTASVSGDTSVGAFVGARLGHAVVERLVEPLLGGVYAGRAGELSLRATLPQVAAVVGKRSLLHALRARPVPGVPAVPVVQGPVFAGLPGGIGRIAETLTASLISRGVGV
;
A
#
# COMPACT_ATOMS: atom_id res chain seq x y z
N MET A 1 -37.65 58.91 38.09
CA MET A 1 -38.17 57.78 37.27
C MET A 1 -37.11 57.54 36.16
N THR A 2 -36.17 56.67 36.40
CA THR A 2 -35.13 56.31 35.45
C THR A 2 -35.36 54.88 35.05
N ASP A 3 -35.81 54.71 33.81
CA ASP A 3 -36.12 53.44 33.21
C ASP A 3 -34.74 52.79 32.76
N SER A 4 -34.35 51.73 33.45
CA SER A 4 -33.14 50.98 33.15
C SER A 4 -33.52 49.83 32.23
N THR A 5 -33.47 50.09 30.94
CA THR A 5 -33.60 49.01 29.92
C THR A 5 -32.30 48.19 29.88
N ALA A 6 -32.28 47.08 30.63
CA ALA A 6 -31.19 46.11 30.58
C ALA A 6 -31.16 45.44 29.19
N ALA A 7 -30.12 45.74 28.41
CA ALA A 7 -29.84 45.07 27.16
C ALA A 7 -29.63 43.57 27.43
N ARG A 8 -30.50 42.74 26.92
CA ARG A 8 -30.33 41.29 26.90
C ARG A 8 -29.16 40.98 25.96
N HIS A 9 -28.06 40.46 26.52
CA HIS A 9 -27.01 39.84 25.74
C HIS A 9 -27.60 38.73 24.83
N PRO A 10 -27.18 38.62 23.56
CA PRO A 10 -27.58 37.50 22.74
C PRO A 10 -27.13 36.23 23.44
N ARG A 11 -28.07 35.35 23.71
CA ARG A 11 -27.81 34.01 24.23
C ARG A 11 -26.95 33.31 23.19
N ASP A 12 -25.78 32.78 23.61
CA ASP A 12 -24.99 31.83 22.85
C ASP A 12 -25.91 30.69 22.42
N GLU A 13 -26.39 30.71 21.18
CA GLU A 13 -27.01 29.54 20.59
C GLU A 13 -25.97 28.43 20.57
N PRO A 14 -26.28 27.24 21.09
CA PRO A 14 -25.33 26.15 21.03
C PRO A 14 -25.01 25.90 19.56
N ALA A 15 -23.75 26.12 19.17
CA ALA A 15 -23.30 25.90 17.82
C ALA A 15 -23.70 24.48 17.40
N THR A 16 -24.58 24.38 16.41
CA THR A 16 -25.11 23.10 15.92
C THR A 16 -23.96 22.26 15.46
N ARG A 17 -23.62 21.20 16.20
CA ARG A 17 -22.57 20.28 15.81
C ARG A 17 -22.98 19.57 14.52
N ARG A 18 -22.07 19.52 13.56
CA ARG A 18 -22.26 18.73 12.34
C ARG A 18 -22.06 17.27 12.67
N ILE A 19 -23.06 16.42 12.41
CA ILE A 19 -22.91 14.96 12.53
C ILE A 19 -22.28 14.42 11.26
N VAL A 20 -21.21 13.65 11.40
CA VAL A 20 -20.54 12.92 10.32
C VAL A 20 -20.58 11.44 10.63
N VAL A 21 -21.17 10.68 9.73
CA VAL A 21 -21.25 9.22 9.84
C VAL A 21 -20.16 8.60 8.95
N VAL A 22 -19.30 7.80 9.55
CA VAL A 22 -18.27 7.02 8.85
C VAL A 22 -18.76 5.58 8.74
N VAL A 23 -18.91 5.08 7.54
CA VAL A 23 -19.36 3.70 7.29
C VAL A 23 -18.17 2.77 7.08
N GLY A 24 -18.01 1.81 7.99
CA GLY A 24 -16.92 0.85 8.03
C GLY A 24 -15.81 1.25 9.01
N ALA A 25 -15.58 0.42 10.03
CA ALA A 25 -14.50 0.57 11.02
C ALA A 25 -13.22 -0.19 10.63
N GLY A 26 -12.93 -0.32 9.34
CA GLY A 26 -11.59 -0.69 8.87
C GLY A 26 -10.59 0.43 9.09
N ILE A 27 -9.30 0.21 8.82
CA ILE A 27 -8.24 1.20 9.06
C ILE A 27 -8.53 2.56 8.42
N ALA A 28 -9.10 2.60 7.21
CA ALA A 28 -9.43 3.84 6.52
C ALA A 28 -10.55 4.62 7.26
N GLY A 29 -11.62 3.94 7.68
CA GLY A 29 -12.72 4.56 8.42
C GLY A 29 -12.28 5.02 9.80
N LEU A 30 -11.53 4.20 10.53
CA LEU A 30 -10.98 4.58 11.84
C LEU A 30 -10.04 5.79 11.75
N ALA A 31 -9.16 5.83 10.73
CA ALA A 31 -8.27 6.98 10.51
C ALA A 31 -9.06 8.26 10.14
N ALA A 32 -10.08 8.13 9.30
CA ALA A 32 -10.96 9.25 8.96
C ALA A 32 -11.72 9.77 10.20
N ALA A 33 -12.28 8.87 11.01
CA ALA A 33 -12.96 9.22 12.25
C ALA A 33 -12.00 9.89 13.25
N HIS A 34 -10.75 9.39 13.34
CA HIS A 34 -9.72 9.97 14.21
C HIS A 34 -9.41 11.41 13.80
N GLU A 35 -9.26 11.68 12.51
CA GLU A 35 -9.00 13.04 12.02
C GLU A 35 -10.20 13.96 12.21
N LEU A 36 -11.41 13.50 11.88
CA LEU A 36 -12.63 14.26 12.07
C LEU A 36 -12.90 14.60 13.54
N ALA A 37 -12.61 13.69 14.47
CA ALA A 37 -12.81 13.89 15.91
C ALA A 37 -11.84 14.92 16.52
N ARG A 38 -10.90 15.49 15.77
CA ARG A 38 -10.07 16.63 16.18
C ARG A 38 -10.84 17.95 16.14
N ASP A 39 -11.86 18.05 15.30
CA ASP A 39 -12.73 19.23 15.24
C ASP A 39 -13.90 19.08 16.21
N ARG A 40 -13.91 19.86 17.28
CA ARG A 40 -14.98 19.87 18.29
C ARG A 40 -16.36 20.27 17.76
N ARG A 41 -16.43 20.83 16.55
CA ARG A 41 -17.69 21.18 15.88
C ARG A 41 -18.31 20.00 15.15
N VAL A 42 -17.60 18.88 15.09
CA VAL A 42 -18.04 17.65 14.44
C VAL A 42 -18.34 16.61 15.50
N GLU A 43 -19.51 16.02 15.41
CA GLU A 43 -19.88 14.79 16.10
C GLU A 43 -19.67 13.62 15.14
N VAL A 44 -18.83 12.67 15.51
CA VAL A 44 -18.48 11.54 14.65
C VAL A 44 -19.18 10.29 15.15
N VAL A 45 -19.78 9.54 14.23
CA VAL A 45 -20.35 8.22 14.48
C VAL A 45 -19.75 7.25 13.47
N VAL A 46 -19.20 6.13 13.94
CA VAL A 46 -18.67 5.05 13.10
C VAL A 46 -19.66 3.90 13.09
N LEU A 47 -20.06 3.43 11.92
CA LEU A 47 -20.91 2.27 11.75
C LEU A 47 -20.10 1.10 11.20
N GLU A 48 -20.12 -0.04 11.89
CA GLU A 48 -19.44 -1.27 11.46
C GLU A 48 -20.45 -2.42 11.37
N GLY A 49 -20.41 -3.16 10.28
CA GLY A 49 -21.31 -4.28 10.03
C GLY A 49 -20.83 -5.61 10.59
N SER A 50 -19.58 -5.69 11.02
CA SER A 50 -18.99 -6.88 11.65
C SER A 50 -18.92 -6.73 13.18
N PRO A 51 -18.74 -7.81 13.93
CA PRO A 51 -18.65 -7.75 15.40
C PRO A 51 -17.33 -7.16 15.91
N ARG A 52 -16.45 -6.68 15.03
CA ARG A 52 -15.15 -6.12 15.40
C ARG A 52 -14.74 -4.98 14.47
N THR A 53 -13.92 -4.08 14.98
CA THR A 53 -13.24 -3.04 14.22
C THR A 53 -11.92 -3.56 13.59
N GLY A 54 -11.25 -2.75 12.78
CA GLY A 54 -9.94 -3.03 12.21
C GLY A 54 -9.97 -3.58 10.79
N GLY A 55 -11.05 -4.21 10.35
CA GLY A 55 -11.17 -4.74 8.99
C GLY A 55 -10.05 -5.73 8.64
N LYS A 56 -9.15 -5.36 7.73
CA LYS A 56 -8.00 -6.18 7.31
C LYS A 56 -6.85 -6.21 8.33
N LEU A 57 -6.85 -5.34 9.32
CA LEU A 57 -5.94 -5.40 10.46
C LEU A 57 -6.54 -6.33 11.52
N LEU A 58 -6.26 -7.61 11.40
CA LEU A 58 -6.75 -8.65 12.29
C LEU A 58 -5.58 -9.26 13.04
N ARG A 59 -5.62 -9.16 14.36
CA ARG A 59 -4.70 -9.88 15.25
C ARG A 59 -5.33 -11.17 15.73
N GLY A 60 -4.49 -12.11 16.04
CA GLY A 60 -4.86 -13.37 16.65
C GLY A 60 -3.66 -14.03 17.31
N GLU A 61 -3.84 -15.29 17.69
CA GLU A 61 -2.80 -16.06 18.34
C GLU A 61 -2.53 -17.34 17.54
N VAL A 62 -1.26 -17.63 17.33
CA VAL A 62 -0.80 -18.86 16.72
C VAL A 62 0.25 -19.48 17.66
N ALA A 63 -0.04 -20.67 18.17
CA ALA A 63 0.84 -21.39 19.10
C ALA A 63 1.32 -20.55 20.32
N GLY A 64 0.42 -19.76 20.91
CA GLY A 64 0.72 -18.90 22.06
C GLY A 64 1.40 -17.57 21.70
N VAL A 65 1.63 -17.30 20.41
CA VAL A 65 2.26 -16.06 19.95
C VAL A 65 1.21 -15.16 19.31
N CYS A 66 1.10 -13.93 19.83
CA CYS A 66 0.24 -12.91 19.24
C CYS A 66 0.83 -12.43 17.91
N THR A 67 0.02 -12.49 16.83
CA THR A 67 0.46 -12.17 15.49
C THR A 67 -0.68 -11.56 14.66
N ASP A 68 -0.34 -10.94 13.55
CA ASP A 68 -1.32 -10.53 12.55
C ASP A 68 -1.81 -11.74 11.75
N LEU A 69 -3.14 -11.86 11.61
CA LEU A 69 -3.80 -12.83 10.73
C LEU A 69 -4.25 -12.19 9.41
N GLY A 70 -4.09 -10.90 9.30
CA GLY A 70 -4.42 -10.09 8.12
C GLY A 70 -3.18 -9.40 7.56
N ALA A 71 -3.25 -8.08 7.39
CA ALA A 71 -2.09 -7.30 7.00
C ALA A 71 -1.08 -7.23 8.15
N GLU A 72 0.21 -7.44 7.85
CA GLU A 72 1.29 -7.59 8.84
C GLU A 72 2.33 -6.47 8.81
N SER A 73 2.23 -5.56 7.83
CA SER A 73 3.19 -4.47 7.69
C SER A 73 2.58 -3.26 7.00
N VAL A 74 3.14 -2.10 7.29
CA VAL A 74 2.83 -0.84 6.62
C VAL A 74 4.00 -0.45 5.70
N LEU A 75 3.68 0.18 4.56
CA LEU A 75 4.69 0.66 3.63
C LEU A 75 5.40 1.89 4.21
N ALA A 76 6.62 1.73 4.71
CA ALA A 76 7.40 2.79 5.37
C ALA A 76 7.73 3.99 4.45
N ARG A 77 7.63 3.80 3.12
CA ARG A 77 7.82 4.88 2.14
C ARG A 77 6.62 5.83 2.02
N ARG A 78 5.50 5.49 2.65
CA ARG A 78 4.30 6.32 2.72
C ARG A 78 4.24 6.97 4.09
N PRO A 79 4.43 8.30 4.17
CA PRO A 79 4.51 8.99 5.44
C PRO A 79 3.20 8.93 6.22
N GLU A 80 2.07 8.82 5.53
CA GLU A 80 0.75 8.88 6.14
C GLU A 80 0.53 7.77 7.17
N GLY A 81 1.01 6.54 6.86
CA GLY A 81 0.91 5.41 7.79
C GLY A 81 1.78 5.59 9.04
N LEU A 82 3.00 6.11 8.86
CA LEU A 82 3.91 6.38 9.97
C LEU A 82 3.44 7.56 10.81
N MET A 83 2.89 8.60 10.19
CA MET A 83 2.28 9.73 10.91
C MET A 83 1.11 9.28 11.77
N LEU A 84 0.25 8.41 11.27
CA LEU A 84 -0.84 7.85 12.07
C LEU A 84 -0.31 7.03 13.27
N ILE A 85 0.73 6.23 13.07
CA ILE A 85 1.39 5.48 14.15
C ILE A 85 1.97 6.43 15.21
N ASP A 86 2.58 7.53 14.79
CA ASP A 86 3.12 8.56 15.69
C ASP A 86 2.01 9.28 16.47
N ASP A 87 0.95 9.70 15.81
CA ASP A 87 -0.24 10.31 16.41
C ASP A 87 -0.88 9.41 17.50
N LEU A 88 -0.72 8.11 17.38
CA LEU A 88 -1.22 7.14 18.34
C LEU A 88 -0.22 6.84 19.47
N GLY A 89 0.95 7.47 19.48
CA GLY A 89 2.01 7.26 20.47
C GLY A 89 2.74 5.92 20.31
N LEU A 90 2.66 5.29 19.13
CA LEU A 90 3.28 4.00 18.83
C LEU A 90 4.60 4.12 18.05
N ALA A 91 5.12 5.34 17.83
CA ALA A 91 6.32 5.55 17.02
C ALA A 91 7.57 4.84 17.57
N ALA A 92 7.71 4.77 18.90
CA ALA A 92 8.84 4.09 19.54
C ALA A 92 8.84 2.57 19.35
N ASP A 93 7.68 2.00 19.03
CA ASP A 93 7.50 0.57 18.81
C ASP A 93 7.71 0.17 17.34
N VAL A 94 7.96 1.12 16.44
CA VAL A 94 8.12 0.81 15.02
C VAL A 94 9.39 0.01 14.78
N VAL A 95 9.22 -1.16 14.18
CA VAL A 95 10.33 -2.07 13.85
C VAL A 95 10.38 -2.35 12.34
N ALA A 96 11.59 -2.59 11.86
CA ALA A 96 11.80 -3.07 10.50
C ALA A 96 11.75 -4.60 10.45
N PRO A 97 11.32 -5.21 9.33
CA PRO A 97 11.47 -6.64 9.11
C PRO A 97 12.94 -7.05 9.19
N GLN A 98 13.22 -8.15 9.89
CA GLN A 98 14.59 -8.66 10.05
C GLN A 98 15.18 -9.20 8.75
N THR A 99 14.34 -9.57 7.79
CA THR A 99 14.76 -10.05 6.48
C THR A 99 13.96 -9.38 5.36
N LEU A 100 14.68 -9.04 4.30
CA LEU A 100 14.11 -8.60 3.03
C LEU A 100 14.18 -9.70 1.96
N ARG A 101 14.61 -10.90 2.34
CA ARG A 101 14.70 -12.03 1.41
C ARG A 101 13.32 -12.63 1.20
N ALA A 102 12.88 -12.60 -0.04
CA ALA A 102 11.64 -13.25 -0.46
C ALA A 102 11.95 -14.28 -1.54
N GLY A 103 11.15 -15.33 -1.57
CA GLY A 103 11.21 -16.38 -2.58
C GLY A 103 9.87 -16.59 -3.25
N VAL A 104 9.92 -17.10 -4.47
CA VAL A 104 8.74 -17.54 -5.22
C VAL A 104 8.82 -19.05 -5.45
N TRP A 105 7.70 -19.73 -5.27
CA TRP A 105 7.59 -21.12 -5.72
C TRP A 105 7.53 -21.15 -7.25
N SER A 106 8.55 -21.66 -7.87
CA SER A 106 8.63 -21.75 -9.32
C SER A 106 9.44 -22.96 -9.77
N ARG A 107 8.95 -23.67 -10.78
CA ARG A 107 9.65 -24.80 -11.39
C ARG A 107 10.05 -25.87 -10.37
N GLY A 108 9.11 -26.20 -9.45
CA GLY A 108 9.29 -27.27 -8.46
C GLY A 108 10.21 -26.92 -7.28
N ALA A 109 10.58 -25.66 -7.07
CA ALA A 109 11.40 -25.24 -5.95
C ALA A 109 11.09 -23.79 -5.52
N ILE A 110 11.40 -23.44 -4.26
CA ILE A 110 11.45 -22.05 -3.82
C ILE A 110 12.73 -21.42 -4.39
N ARG A 111 12.57 -20.33 -5.13
CA ARG A 111 13.66 -19.61 -5.79
C ARG A 111 13.71 -18.17 -5.32
N PRO A 112 14.92 -17.60 -5.13
CA PRO A 112 15.04 -16.21 -4.71
C PRO A 112 14.48 -15.27 -5.79
N LEU A 113 13.88 -14.18 -5.37
CA LEU A 113 13.55 -13.12 -6.30
C LEU A 113 14.80 -12.55 -6.96
N PRO A 114 14.78 -12.28 -8.28
CA PRO A 114 15.93 -11.68 -8.96
C PRO A 114 16.22 -10.29 -8.41
N ALA A 115 17.48 -9.98 -8.13
CA ALA A 115 17.87 -8.64 -7.73
C ALA A 115 17.55 -7.61 -8.83
N GLY A 116 17.09 -6.43 -8.44
CA GLY A 116 16.73 -5.36 -9.37
C GLY A 116 15.46 -5.69 -10.15
N HIS A 117 14.33 -5.62 -9.49
CA HIS A 117 13.00 -5.68 -10.11
C HIS A 117 12.10 -4.56 -9.60
N VAL A 118 11.11 -4.18 -10.39
CA VAL A 118 10.03 -3.27 -10.01
C VAL A 118 8.74 -4.10 -9.97
N MET A 119 8.29 -4.48 -8.77
CA MET A 119 7.08 -5.32 -8.58
C MET A 119 7.05 -6.56 -9.50
N GLY A 120 8.17 -7.29 -9.56
CA GLY A 120 8.31 -8.48 -10.40
C GLY A 120 8.73 -8.22 -11.84
N VAL A 121 8.71 -6.99 -12.34
CA VAL A 121 9.26 -6.64 -13.64
C VAL A 121 10.78 -6.55 -13.53
N PRO A 122 11.56 -7.50 -14.13
CA PRO A 122 13.01 -7.52 -13.97
C PRO A 122 13.65 -6.34 -14.67
N THR A 123 14.73 -5.82 -14.09
CA THR A 123 15.57 -4.78 -14.71
C THR A 123 16.93 -5.36 -15.16
N ASN A 124 17.27 -6.57 -14.73
CA ASN A 124 18.56 -7.20 -14.97
C ASN A 124 18.42 -8.65 -15.45
N LEU A 125 18.78 -8.91 -16.70
CA LEU A 125 18.72 -10.27 -17.29
C LEU A 125 19.65 -11.27 -16.62
N ARG A 126 20.83 -10.84 -16.16
CA ARG A 126 21.76 -11.75 -15.45
C ARG A 126 21.19 -12.19 -14.11
N ALA A 127 20.61 -11.26 -13.35
CA ALA A 127 19.94 -11.57 -12.10
C ALA A 127 18.70 -12.45 -12.33
N LEU A 128 17.92 -12.18 -13.39
CA LEU A 128 16.79 -13.01 -13.79
C LEU A 128 17.24 -14.45 -14.10
N ALA A 129 18.29 -14.62 -14.88
CA ALA A 129 18.85 -15.93 -15.20
C ALA A 129 19.35 -16.66 -13.95
N ALA A 130 20.13 -15.98 -13.11
CA ALA A 130 20.71 -16.54 -11.89
C ALA A 130 19.65 -16.97 -10.86
N SER A 131 18.51 -16.29 -10.80
CA SER A 131 17.41 -16.65 -9.87
C SER A 131 16.79 -18.00 -10.19
N GLY A 132 16.86 -18.44 -11.45
CA GLY A 132 16.22 -19.67 -11.93
C GLY A 132 14.69 -19.66 -11.89
N VAL A 133 14.05 -18.54 -11.58
CA VAL A 133 12.57 -18.40 -11.51
C VAL A 133 11.95 -18.71 -12.87
N VAL A 134 12.54 -18.24 -13.95
CA VAL A 134 12.12 -18.54 -15.31
C VAL A 134 13.11 -19.47 -16.01
N SER A 135 12.66 -20.16 -17.05
CA SER A 135 13.53 -21.04 -17.83
C SER A 135 14.57 -20.24 -18.65
N PRO A 136 15.68 -20.85 -19.08
CA PRO A 136 16.65 -20.20 -19.98
C PRO A 136 16.00 -19.66 -21.27
N ARG A 137 15.06 -20.40 -21.84
CA ARG A 137 14.27 -19.95 -23.02
C ARG A 137 13.49 -18.69 -22.73
N ALA A 138 12.90 -18.55 -21.54
CA ALA A 138 12.18 -17.34 -21.14
C ALA A 138 13.12 -16.16 -20.90
N VAL A 139 14.36 -16.41 -20.41
CA VAL A 139 15.39 -15.36 -20.32
C VAL A 139 15.78 -14.85 -21.70
N ILE A 140 15.96 -15.75 -22.68
CA ILE A 140 16.23 -15.36 -24.08
C ILE A 140 15.06 -14.57 -24.64
N ARG A 141 13.81 -15.01 -24.40
CA ARG A 141 12.60 -14.25 -24.81
C ARG A 141 12.58 -12.85 -24.20
N ALA A 142 12.90 -12.71 -22.92
CA ALA A 142 12.98 -11.41 -22.27
C ALA A 142 14.11 -10.53 -22.83
N ALA A 143 15.22 -11.12 -23.26
CA ALA A 143 16.34 -10.40 -23.87
C ALA A 143 15.97 -9.74 -25.21
N LEU A 144 14.97 -10.29 -25.94
CA LEU A 144 14.48 -9.73 -27.20
C LEU A 144 13.81 -8.34 -27.01
N ASP A 145 13.50 -7.94 -25.78
CA ASP A 145 13.03 -6.57 -25.46
C ASP A 145 13.93 -5.46 -26.03
N ARG A 146 15.21 -5.77 -26.25
CA ARG A 146 16.20 -4.82 -26.79
C ARG A 146 16.03 -4.55 -28.29
N VAL A 147 15.46 -5.51 -29.00
CA VAL A 147 15.36 -5.50 -30.47
C VAL A 147 13.92 -5.52 -30.98
N LEU A 148 12.95 -5.89 -30.14
CA LEU A 148 11.54 -5.86 -30.50
C LEU A 148 11.08 -4.42 -30.76
N PRO A 149 10.23 -4.20 -31.80
CA PRO A 149 9.65 -2.91 -32.04
C PRO A 149 8.81 -2.46 -30.84
N THR A 150 8.82 -1.17 -30.60
CA THR A 150 8.00 -0.56 -29.53
C THR A 150 6.55 -0.56 -30.00
N ALA A 151 5.69 -1.33 -29.36
CA ALA A 151 4.26 -1.21 -29.58
C ALA A 151 3.78 0.14 -29.05
N SER A 152 3.08 0.90 -29.89
CA SER A 152 2.35 2.08 -29.42
C SER A 152 1.18 1.62 -28.57
N VAL A 153 1.20 1.95 -27.29
CA VAL A 153 0.08 1.69 -26.37
C VAL A 153 -0.76 2.96 -26.36
N SER A 154 -1.91 2.95 -27.01
CA SER A 154 -2.90 4.03 -26.93
C SER A 154 -3.80 3.78 -25.71
N GLY A 155 -3.86 4.75 -24.81
CA GLY A 155 -4.67 4.63 -23.58
C GLY A 155 -3.97 3.86 -22.46
N ASP A 156 -4.77 3.28 -21.55
CA ASP A 156 -4.29 2.39 -20.48
C ASP A 156 -4.30 0.94 -20.98
N THR A 157 -3.42 0.15 -20.43
CA THR A 157 -3.29 -1.29 -20.71
C THR A 157 -3.07 -2.05 -19.43
N SER A 158 -3.32 -3.36 -19.44
CA SER A 158 -3.00 -4.18 -18.28
C SER A 158 -1.51 -4.41 -18.12
N VAL A 159 -1.07 -4.59 -16.88
CA VAL A 159 0.33 -4.94 -16.57
C VAL A 159 0.74 -6.20 -17.29
N GLY A 160 -0.12 -7.24 -17.24
CA GLY A 160 0.15 -8.53 -17.88
C GLY A 160 0.30 -8.43 -19.39
N ALA A 161 -0.57 -7.68 -20.07
CA ALA A 161 -0.47 -7.47 -21.52
C ALA A 161 0.81 -6.74 -21.90
N PHE A 162 1.13 -5.64 -21.22
CA PHE A 162 2.31 -4.84 -21.52
C PHE A 162 3.61 -5.60 -21.25
N VAL A 163 3.76 -6.15 -20.05
CA VAL A 163 4.99 -6.89 -19.66
C VAL A 163 5.11 -8.18 -20.47
N GLY A 164 4.01 -8.89 -20.72
CA GLY A 164 3.98 -10.10 -21.54
C GLY A 164 4.44 -9.87 -22.98
N ALA A 165 3.97 -8.79 -23.61
CA ALA A 165 4.41 -8.40 -24.96
C ALA A 165 5.91 -8.08 -24.99
N ARG A 166 6.45 -7.43 -23.97
CA ARG A 166 7.86 -7.02 -23.90
C ARG A 166 8.79 -8.16 -23.44
N LEU A 167 8.49 -8.79 -22.32
CA LEU A 167 9.40 -9.74 -21.65
C LEU A 167 8.96 -11.20 -21.75
N GLY A 168 7.75 -11.45 -22.27
CA GLY A 168 7.16 -12.78 -22.37
C GLY A 168 6.29 -13.19 -21.19
N HIS A 169 5.31 -14.06 -21.45
CA HIS A 169 4.32 -14.50 -20.47
C HIS A 169 4.94 -15.20 -19.25
N ALA A 170 6.02 -15.96 -19.42
CA ALA A 170 6.68 -16.64 -18.31
C ALA A 170 7.22 -15.67 -17.23
N VAL A 171 7.59 -14.45 -17.61
CA VAL A 171 7.96 -13.39 -16.64
C VAL A 171 6.72 -12.90 -15.91
N VAL A 172 5.61 -12.73 -16.62
CA VAL A 172 4.34 -12.33 -16.00
C VAL A 172 3.89 -13.37 -14.99
N GLU A 173 3.73 -14.61 -15.39
CA GLU A 173 3.19 -15.70 -14.57
C GLU A 173 4.03 -16.03 -13.35
N ARG A 174 5.36 -15.95 -13.47
CA ARG A 174 6.29 -16.45 -12.44
C ARG A 174 6.90 -15.37 -11.56
N LEU A 175 6.81 -14.11 -11.95
CA LEU A 175 7.36 -12.98 -11.18
C LEU A 175 6.33 -11.91 -10.92
N VAL A 176 5.68 -11.39 -11.99
CA VAL A 176 4.77 -10.25 -11.85
C VAL A 176 3.50 -10.65 -11.12
N GLU A 177 2.87 -11.74 -11.56
CA GLU A 177 1.62 -12.24 -10.98
C GLU A 177 1.73 -12.54 -9.47
N PRO A 178 2.74 -13.31 -8.99
CA PRO A 178 2.86 -13.57 -7.56
C PRO A 178 3.04 -12.31 -6.70
N LEU A 179 3.80 -11.31 -7.21
CA LEU A 179 4.04 -10.09 -6.46
C LEU A 179 2.83 -9.13 -6.50
N LEU A 180 2.24 -8.93 -7.68
CA LEU A 180 1.08 -8.04 -7.82
C LEU A 180 -0.17 -8.64 -7.20
N GLY A 181 -0.40 -9.94 -7.39
CA GLY A 181 -1.52 -10.65 -6.81
C GLY A 181 -1.53 -10.57 -5.28
N GLY A 182 -0.35 -10.70 -4.66
CA GLY A 182 -0.19 -10.55 -3.21
C GLY A 182 -0.43 -9.14 -2.69
N VAL A 183 -0.04 -8.12 -3.46
CA VAL A 183 -0.18 -6.71 -3.04
C VAL A 183 -1.55 -6.12 -3.38
N TYR A 184 -2.08 -6.41 -4.57
CA TYR A 184 -3.30 -5.77 -5.09
C TYR A 184 -4.52 -6.69 -5.07
N ALA A 185 -4.37 -7.95 -4.67
CA ALA A 185 -5.43 -8.97 -4.68
C ALA A 185 -6.14 -9.08 -6.04
N GLY A 186 -5.40 -8.87 -7.14
CA GLY A 186 -5.90 -8.86 -8.52
C GLY A 186 -4.95 -9.56 -9.48
N ARG A 187 -5.41 -9.83 -10.69
CA ARG A 187 -4.60 -10.48 -11.74
C ARG A 187 -3.85 -9.45 -12.56
N ALA A 188 -2.59 -9.71 -12.88
CA ALA A 188 -1.78 -8.82 -13.71
C ALA A 188 -2.43 -8.51 -15.07
N GLY A 189 -3.21 -9.45 -15.63
CA GLY A 189 -3.97 -9.26 -16.86
C GLY A 189 -5.13 -8.26 -16.77
N GLU A 190 -5.57 -7.91 -15.56
CA GLU A 190 -6.71 -7.03 -15.29
C GLU A 190 -6.30 -5.71 -14.63
N LEU A 191 -5.12 -5.68 -14.00
CA LEU A 191 -4.60 -4.51 -13.30
C LEU A 191 -4.11 -3.45 -14.28
N SER A 192 -4.60 -2.21 -14.14
CA SER A 192 -4.15 -1.04 -14.90
C SER A 192 -2.65 -0.81 -14.72
N LEU A 193 -1.92 -0.70 -15.82
CA LEU A 193 -0.49 -0.41 -15.79
C LEU A 193 -0.19 0.95 -15.15
N ARG A 194 -0.99 1.97 -15.49
CA ARG A 194 -0.78 3.34 -14.99
C ARG A 194 -1.07 3.46 -13.50
N ALA A 195 -2.14 2.83 -13.04
CA ALA A 195 -2.52 2.88 -11.63
C ALA A 195 -1.62 2.02 -10.74
N THR A 196 -1.21 0.84 -11.24
CA THR A 196 -0.48 -0.16 -10.44
C THR A 196 1.02 0.05 -10.48
N LEU A 197 1.58 0.31 -11.68
CA LEU A 197 3.02 0.45 -11.91
C LEU A 197 3.36 1.75 -12.63
N PRO A 198 3.15 2.92 -12.03
CA PRO A 198 3.40 4.22 -12.69
C PRO A 198 4.84 4.36 -13.18
N GLN A 199 5.83 3.74 -12.51
CA GLN A 199 7.23 3.77 -12.96
C GLN A 199 7.44 2.99 -14.27
N VAL A 200 6.70 1.89 -14.47
CA VAL A 200 6.71 1.11 -15.71
C VAL A 200 5.91 1.83 -16.78
N ALA A 201 4.77 2.42 -16.42
CA ALA A 201 3.95 3.21 -17.33
C ALA A 201 4.72 4.42 -17.90
N ALA A 202 5.55 5.07 -17.10
CA ALA A 202 6.38 6.22 -17.53
C ALA A 202 7.43 5.87 -18.59
N VAL A 203 7.76 4.61 -18.78
CA VAL A 203 8.71 4.15 -19.79
C VAL A 203 8.04 3.44 -20.96
N VAL A 204 6.71 3.48 -21.06
CA VAL A 204 5.97 3.06 -22.26
C VAL A 204 6.45 3.89 -23.45
N GLY A 205 6.63 3.24 -24.59
CA GLY A 205 7.20 3.89 -25.78
C GLY A 205 8.72 3.92 -25.87
N LYS A 206 9.43 3.57 -24.79
CA LYS A 206 10.91 3.43 -24.85
C LYS A 206 11.32 2.14 -25.57
N ARG A 207 12.42 2.20 -26.32
CA ARG A 207 12.90 1.11 -27.15
C ARG A 207 13.11 -0.21 -26.37
N SER A 208 13.61 -0.13 -25.14
CA SER A 208 13.80 -1.30 -24.26
C SER A 208 13.29 -0.99 -22.86
N LEU A 209 12.35 -1.80 -22.38
CA LEU A 209 11.80 -1.74 -21.03
C LEU A 209 12.90 -2.00 -19.99
N LEU A 210 13.70 -3.04 -20.21
CA LEU A 210 14.82 -3.41 -19.34
C LEU A 210 15.86 -2.29 -19.19
N HIS A 211 16.17 -1.60 -20.29
CA HIS A 211 17.13 -0.49 -20.27
C HIS A 211 16.52 0.74 -19.59
N ALA A 212 15.28 1.07 -19.92
CA ALA A 212 14.60 2.25 -19.39
C ALA A 212 14.38 2.16 -17.88
N LEU A 213 14.06 0.98 -17.35
CA LEU A 213 13.90 0.78 -15.90
C LEU A 213 15.25 0.75 -15.13
N ARG A 214 16.36 0.56 -15.81
CA ARG A 214 17.72 0.68 -15.23
C ARG A 214 18.20 2.11 -15.16
N ALA A 215 17.83 2.92 -16.14
CA ALA A 215 18.16 4.33 -16.16
C ALA A 215 17.45 5.03 -14.98
N ARG A 216 18.13 5.99 -14.37
CA ARG A 216 17.72 6.78 -13.20
C ARG A 216 16.28 7.29 -13.24
N PRO A 217 15.75 7.80 -12.11
CA PRO A 217 14.35 8.24 -11.96
C PRO A 217 13.87 9.07 -13.14
N VAL A 218 12.71 8.73 -13.69
CA VAL A 218 12.10 9.48 -14.79
C VAL A 218 11.65 10.83 -14.23
N PRO A 219 12.08 11.98 -14.80
CA PRO A 219 11.62 13.29 -14.38
C PRO A 219 10.08 13.37 -14.42
N GLY A 220 9.46 13.89 -13.36
CA GLY A 220 8.01 14.05 -13.26
C GLY A 220 7.22 12.81 -12.77
N VAL A 221 7.84 11.66 -12.68
CA VAL A 221 7.32 10.55 -11.88
C VAL A 221 7.92 10.71 -10.49
N PRO A 222 7.10 10.75 -9.42
CA PRO A 222 7.67 10.75 -8.09
C PRO A 222 8.62 9.56 -8.02
N ALA A 223 9.92 9.84 -7.99
CA ALA A 223 10.86 8.83 -7.54
C ALA A 223 10.27 8.40 -6.20
N VAL A 224 9.91 7.12 -6.08
CA VAL A 224 9.73 6.60 -4.73
C VAL A 224 11.05 6.96 -4.07
N PRO A 225 11.09 7.88 -3.11
CA PRO A 225 12.34 8.30 -2.52
C PRO A 225 13.06 7.02 -2.16
N VAL A 226 14.32 6.88 -2.58
CA VAL A 226 15.20 5.89 -1.98
C VAL A 226 15.42 6.44 -0.58
N VAL A 227 14.40 6.32 0.25
CA VAL A 227 14.51 6.53 1.68
C VAL A 227 15.53 5.46 2.07
N GLN A 228 16.69 5.92 2.54
CA GLN A 228 17.64 5.03 3.18
C GLN A 228 16.93 4.49 4.41
N GLY A 229 16.33 3.30 4.27
CA GLY A 229 15.53 2.70 5.33
C GLY A 229 14.74 1.48 4.83
N PRO A 230 14.13 0.75 5.74
CA PRO A 230 13.32 -0.40 5.41
C PRO A 230 12.11 -0.01 4.54
N VAL A 231 11.74 -0.88 3.60
CA VAL A 231 10.56 -0.68 2.73
C VAL A 231 9.26 -0.83 3.52
N PHE A 232 9.30 -1.70 4.51
CA PHE A 232 8.17 -2.04 5.37
C PHE A 232 8.48 -1.73 6.82
N ALA A 233 7.46 -1.37 7.57
CA ALA A 233 7.50 -1.22 9.01
C ALA A 233 6.40 -2.06 9.65
N GLY A 234 6.68 -2.58 10.84
CA GLY A 234 5.76 -3.35 11.66
C GLY A 234 5.73 -2.85 13.09
N LEU A 235 4.92 -3.49 13.90
CA LEU A 235 4.84 -3.26 15.35
C LEU A 235 4.99 -4.61 16.05
N PRO A 236 5.73 -4.70 17.18
CA PRO A 236 5.74 -5.89 18.02
C PRO A 236 4.32 -6.28 18.43
N GLY A 237 3.98 -7.54 18.26
CA GLY A 237 2.63 -8.04 18.50
C GLY A 237 1.61 -7.73 17.37
N GLY A 238 2.08 -7.21 16.24
CA GLY A 238 1.29 -7.00 15.03
C GLY A 238 0.80 -5.57 14.80
N ILE A 239 0.64 -5.19 13.53
CA ILE A 239 0.11 -3.87 13.14
C ILE A 239 -1.39 -3.71 13.43
N GLY A 240 -2.10 -4.79 13.72
CA GLY A 240 -3.48 -4.72 14.21
C GLY A 240 -3.64 -3.88 15.47
N ARG A 241 -2.57 -3.65 16.25
CA ARG A 241 -2.51 -2.69 17.36
C ARG A 241 -2.95 -1.28 16.95
N ILE A 242 -2.68 -0.87 15.71
CA ILE A 242 -3.11 0.44 15.19
C ILE A 242 -4.63 0.57 15.26
N ALA A 243 -5.36 -0.44 14.79
CA ALA A 243 -6.81 -0.43 14.80
C ALA A 243 -7.39 -0.47 16.22
N GLU A 244 -6.79 -1.26 17.11
CA GLU A 244 -7.18 -1.35 18.51
C GLU A 244 -6.98 -0.01 19.23
N THR A 245 -5.81 0.62 19.05
CA THR A 245 -5.49 1.92 19.64
C THR A 245 -6.37 3.04 19.09
N LEU A 246 -6.63 3.06 17.77
CA LEU A 246 -7.57 3.99 17.15
C LEU A 246 -8.98 3.86 17.75
N THR A 247 -9.49 2.64 17.85
CA THR A 247 -10.81 2.36 18.41
C THR A 247 -10.90 2.85 19.87
N ALA A 248 -9.91 2.50 20.69
CA ALA A 248 -9.86 2.94 22.07
C ALA A 248 -9.79 4.47 22.20
N SER A 249 -8.97 5.13 21.36
CA SER A 249 -8.85 6.59 21.31
C SER A 249 -10.16 7.26 20.90
N LEU A 250 -10.87 6.73 19.91
CA LEU A 250 -12.15 7.25 19.47
C LEU A 250 -13.22 7.14 20.55
N ILE A 251 -13.33 5.98 21.17
CA ILE A 251 -14.27 5.74 22.30
C ILE A 251 -13.99 6.70 23.45
N SER A 252 -12.70 6.89 23.82
CA SER A 252 -12.33 7.81 24.90
C SER A 252 -12.66 9.28 24.61
N ARG A 253 -12.80 9.65 23.34
CA ARG A 253 -13.24 10.98 22.88
C ARG A 253 -14.77 11.09 22.74
N GLY A 254 -15.52 10.03 23.05
CA GLY A 254 -16.99 10.00 22.95
C GLY A 254 -17.53 9.73 21.55
N VAL A 255 -16.69 9.21 20.65
CA VAL A 255 -17.15 8.77 19.33
C VAL A 255 -17.89 7.44 19.48
N GLY A 256 -19.10 7.35 18.94
CA GLY A 256 -19.83 6.08 18.81
C GLY A 256 -19.17 5.20 17.75
N VAL A 257 -18.80 3.96 18.14
CA VAL A 257 -18.21 2.96 17.23
C VAL A 257 -19.01 1.67 17.34
#